data_1adbc61c9751a0ad5581d12f36c2073e
#
_entry.id   1adbc61c9751a0ad5581d12f36c2073e
#
_cell.length_a   1.000
_cell.length_b   1.000
_cell.length_c   1.000
_cell.angle_alpha   90.00
_cell.angle_beta   90.00
_cell.angle_gamma   90.00
#
_symmetry.space_group_name_H-M   'P 1'
#
loop_
_entity.id
_entity.type
_entity.pdbx_description
1 polymer ?
#
loop_
_entity_poly.entity_id
_entity_poly.type
_entity_poly.pdbx_seq_one_letter_code
_entity_poly.pdbx_strand_id
1 'polypeptide(L)'
;MGGGAPRQFVRVCGFRRFQLSTDEIRAEVTKNVAEVVRLAEEVVRLEAKPKSEDPDQAREDKRALRIKKGRLDDVNMDNDSLQAFFKLVNMQWNDIARRSIGFIDWAPRVSIDVDDRHYTRDIGTFELDPQKFKEFPRQRRPTWCVFVSPLS
;
A
#
# COMPACT_ATOMS: atom_id res chain seq x y z
N MET A 1 45.71 -4.87 0.13
CA MET A 1 44.35 -5.12 0.71
C MET A 1 43.45 -4.02 0.17
N GLY A 2 42.69 -4.31 -0.89
CA GLY A 2 41.77 -3.34 -1.49
C GLY A 2 40.49 -3.26 -0.69
N GLY A 3 40.33 -2.25 0.14
CA GLY A 3 39.07 -1.90 0.75
C GLY A 3 38.15 -1.36 -0.33
N GLY A 4 37.34 -2.22 -0.94
CA GLY A 4 36.29 -1.79 -1.84
C GLY A 4 35.31 -0.89 -1.08
N ALA A 5 34.84 0.18 -1.71
CA ALA A 5 33.82 1.04 -1.14
C ALA A 5 32.59 0.20 -0.74
N PRO A 6 31.93 0.52 0.38
CA PRO A 6 30.76 -0.25 0.82
C PRO A 6 29.68 -0.21 -0.27
N ARG A 7 29.16 -1.39 -0.65
CA ARG A 7 28.09 -1.50 -1.64
C ARG A 7 26.84 -0.79 -1.12
N GLN A 8 26.26 0.07 -1.94
CA GLN A 8 25.01 0.75 -1.62
C GLN A 8 23.82 -0.10 -2.11
N PHE A 9 22.89 -0.34 -1.21
CA PHE A 9 21.71 -1.15 -1.50
C PHE A 9 20.61 -0.32 -2.16
N VAL A 10 19.98 -0.88 -3.18
CA VAL A 10 18.75 -0.38 -3.76
C VAL A 10 17.56 -1.01 -3.03
N ARG A 11 16.63 -0.20 -2.59
CA ARG A 11 15.45 -0.65 -1.84
C ARG A 11 14.17 -0.21 -2.54
N VAL A 12 13.15 -1.10 -2.52
CA VAL A 12 11.82 -0.80 -3.08
C VAL A 12 11.18 0.40 -2.38
N CYS A 13 11.41 0.51 -1.07
CA CYS A 13 10.79 1.58 -0.27
C CYS A 13 11.73 1.98 0.87
N GLY A 14 11.97 3.27 1.02
CA GLY A 14 12.68 3.83 2.17
C GLY A 14 11.89 3.65 3.48
N PHE A 15 12.60 3.71 4.62
CA PHE A 15 12.00 3.51 5.94
C PHE A 15 10.82 4.48 6.21
N ARG A 16 11.04 5.76 5.98
CA ARG A 16 10.02 6.80 6.20
C ARG A 16 8.75 6.57 5.37
N ARG A 17 8.90 6.24 4.07
CA ARG A 17 7.76 5.99 3.19
C ARG A 17 7.00 4.74 3.61
N PHE A 18 7.72 3.69 4.00
CA PHE A 18 7.11 2.47 4.54
C PHE A 18 6.29 2.74 5.80
N GLN A 19 6.84 3.51 6.75
CA GLN A 19 6.11 3.90 7.96
C GLN A 19 4.84 4.68 7.62
N LEU A 20 4.94 5.72 6.77
CA LEU A 20 3.76 6.49 6.36
C LEU A 20 2.68 5.59 5.77
N SER A 21 3.03 4.70 4.85
CA SER A 21 2.05 3.78 4.24
C SER A 21 1.44 2.81 5.26
N THR A 22 2.20 2.32 6.22
CA THR A 22 1.65 1.46 7.28
C THR A 22 0.76 2.21 8.25
N ASP A 23 1.06 3.47 8.53
CA ASP A 23 0.23 4.33 9.38
C ASP A 23 -1.08 4.73 8.68
N GLU A 24 -1.05 4.96 7.35
CA GLU A 24 -2.25 5.17 6.53
C GLU A 24 -3.19 3.93 6.59
N ILE A 25 -2.63 2.72 6.46
CA ILE A 25 -3.42 1.48 6.59
C ILE A 25 -4.05 1.36 7.98
N ARG A 26 -3.29 1.63 9.05
CA ARG A 26 -3.80 1.59 10.42
C ARG A 26 -4.93 2.60 10.65
N ALA A 27 -4.77 3.81 10.11
CA ALA A 27 -5.80 4.84 10.22
C ALA A 27 -7.10 4.39 9.52
N GLU A 28 -7.01 3.77 8.34
CA GLU A 28 -8.19 3.25 7.63
C GLU A 28 -8.84 2.07 8.37
N VAL A 29 -8.06 1.15 8.94
CA VAL A 29 -8.57 0.08 9.82
C VAL A 29 -9.34 0.68 11.00
N THR A 30 -8.79 1.70 11.66
CA THR A 30 -9.45 2.36 12.80
C THR A 30 -10.75 3.00 12.39
N LYS A 31 -10.79 3.66 11.24
CA LYS A 31 -12.00 4.28 10.69
C LYS A 31 -13.06 3.22 10.36
N ASN A 32 -12.66 2.11 9.73
CA ASN A 32 -13.59 1.01 9.42
C ASN A 32 -14.16 0.38 10.70
N VAL A 33 -13.37 0.18 11.74
CA VAL A 33 -13.84 -0.32 13.04
C VAL A 33 -14.88 0.63 13.64
N ALA A 34 -14.64 1.94 13.60
CA ALA A 34 -15.63 2.92 14.10
C ALA A 34 -16.95 2.88 13.29
N GLU A 35 -16.86 2.71 11.97
CA GLU A 35 -18.03 2.58 11.09
C GLU A 35 -18.80 1.28 11.37
N VAL A 36 -18.09 0.15 11.62
CA VAL A 36 -18.70 -1.12 12.02
C VAL A 36 -19.51 -0.95 13.30
N VAL A 37 -18.93 -0.32 14.33
CA VAL A 37 -19.63 -0.07 15.59
C VAL A 37 -20.89 0.78 15.36
N ARG A 38 -20.78 1.87 14.62
CA ARG A 38 -21.91 2.74 14.30
C ARG A 38 -23.03 2.01 13.55
N LEU A 39 -22.67 1.21 12.52
CA LEU A 39 -23.64 0.43 11.75
C LEU A 39 -24.29 -0.68 12.59
N ALA A 40 -23.52 -1.34 13.46
CA ALA A 40 -24.06 -2.35 14.38
C ALA A 40 -25.08 -1.76 15.34
N GLU A 41 -24.81 -0.58 15.91
CA GLU A 41 -25.76 0.13 16.77
C GLU A 41 -27.04 0.53 16.02
N GLU A 42 -26.92 0.98 14.77
CA GLU A 42 -28.05 1.30 13.92
C GLU A 42 -28.90 0.05 13.61
N VAL A 43 -28.28 -1.08 13.31
CA VAL A 43 -28.95 -2.37 13.07
C VAL A 43 -29.72 -2.79 14.32
N VAL A 44 -29.07 -2.78 15.49
CA VAL A 44 -29.75 -3.11 16.77
C VAL A 44 -30.95 -2.20 17.03
N ARG A 45 -30.80 -0.89 16.76
CA ARG A 45 -31.90 0.07 16.93
C ARG A 45 -33.07 -0.23 15.98
N LEU A 46 -32.79 -0.58 14.73
CA LEU A 46 -33.83 -0.93 13.76
C LEU A 46 -34.51 -2.26 14.09
N GLU A 47 -33.78 -3.23 14.63
CA GLU A 47 -34.33 -4.52 15.08
C GLU A 47 -35.22 -4.38 16.32
N ALA A 48 -34.85 -3.48 17.23
CA ALA A 48 -35.61 -3.20 18.44
C ALA A 48 -36.86 -2.34 18.18
N LYS A 49 -37.01 -1.75 17.00
CA LYS A 49 -38.15 -0.93 16.64
C LYS A 49 -39.44 -1.80 16.63
N PRO A 50 -40.51 -1.39 17.33
CA PRO A 50 -41.78 -2.11 17.27
C PRO A 50 -42.31 -2.16 15.84
N LYS A 51 -42.85 -3.30 15.44
CA LYS A 51 -43.43 -3.44 14.10
C LYS A 51 -44.56 -2.47 13.92
N SER A 52 -44.53 -1.68 12.88
CA SER A 52 -45.59 -0.77 12.51
C SER A 52 -46.82 -1.57 12.08
N GLU A 53 -48.01 -1.11 12.48
CA GLU A 53 -49.29 -1.65 12.01
C GLU A 53 -49.55 -1.27 10.54
N ASP A 54 -48.91 -0.20 10.06
CA ASP A 54 -48.95 0.22 8.66
C ASP A 54 -48.09 -0.71 7.80
N PRO A 55 -48.66 -1.41 6.80
CA PRO A 55 -47.95 -2.35 5.95
C PRO A 55 -46.85 -1.68 5.09
N ASP A 56 -47.02 -0.43 4.66
CA ASP A 56 -46.04 0.26 3.84
C ASP A 56 -44.86 0.69 4.70
N GLN A 57 -45.07 1.21 5.89
CA GLN A 57 -44.00 1.52 6.84
C GLN A 57 -43.21 0.27 7.25
N ALA A 58 -43.90 -0.85 7.47
CA ALA A 58 -43.25 -2.14 7.80
C ALA A 58 -42.36 -2.65 6.67
N ARG A 59 -42.73 -2.41 5.40
CA ARG A 59 -41.88 -2.75 4.24
C ARG A 59 -40.64 -1.87 4.16
N GLU A 60 -40.79 -0.56 4.41
CA GLU A 60 -39.68 0.39 4.44
C GLU A 60 -38.66 0.05 5.54
N ASP A 61 -39.16 -0.23 6.76
CA ASP A 61 -38.30 -0.61 7.89
C ASP A 61 -37.51 -1.90 7.60
N LYS A 62 -38.14 -2.91 6.99
CA LYS A 62 -37.46 -4.12 6.54
C LYS A 62 -36.40 -3.84 5.49
N ARG A 63 -36.70 -2.95 4.54
CA ARG A 63 -35.74 -2.57 3.48
C ARG A 63 -34.52 -1.84 4.08
N ALA A 64 -34.78 -0.88 4.99
CA ALA A 64 -33.73 -0.13 5.68
C ALA A 64 -32.81 -1.06 6.48
N LEU A 65 -33.41 -2.00 7.25
CA LEU A 65 -32.65 -2.99 8.01
C LEU A 65 -31.76 -3.86 7.10
N ARG A 66 -32.29 -4.36 5.96
CA ARG A 66 -31.53 -5.17 5.02
C ARG A 66 -30.37 -4.40 4.43
N ILE A 67 -30.58 -3.13 4.05
CA ILE A 67 -29.51 -2.28 3.49
C ILE A 67 -28.40 -2.05 4.54
N LYS A 68 -28.77 -1.75 5.79
CA LYS A 68 -27.79 -1.52 6.86
C LYS A 68 -27.00 -2.78 7.20
N LYS A 69 -27.63 -3.96 7.24
CA LYS A 69 -26.94 -5.24 7.41
C LYS A 69 -25.97 -5.52 6.27
N GLY A 70 -26.41 -5.36 5.02
CA GLY A 70 -25.50 -5.55 3.87
C GLY A 70 -24.29 -4.62 3.94
N ARG A 71 -24.49 -3.35 4.29
CA ARG A 71 -23.36 -2.42 4.46
C ARG A 71 -22.44 -2.79 5.61
N LEU A 72 -22.98 -3.30 6.72
CA LEU A 72 -22.18 -3.78 7.85
C LEU A 72 -21.31 -4.97 7.43
N ASP A 73 -21.88 -5.90 6.67
CA ASP A 73 -21.15 -7.06 6.14
C ASP A 73 -20.03 -6.63 5.19
N ASP A 74 -20.31 -5.70 4.27
CA ASP A 74 -19.31 -5.15 3.33
C ASP A 74 -18.14 -4.49 4.07
N VAL A 75 -18.41 -3.62 5.05
CA VAL A 75 -17.37 -2.95 5.82
C VAL A 75 -16.55 -3.93 6.66
N ASN A 76 -17.16 -4.98 7.21
CA ASN A 76 -16.43 -6.03 7.91
C ASN A 76 -15.49 -6.78 6.96
N MET A 77 -15.96 -7.18 5.77
CA MET A 77 -15.12 -7.85 4.77
C MET A 77 -13.93 -6.99 4.32
N ASP A 78 -14.18 -5.70 4.09
CA ASP A 78 -13.12 -4.74 3.74
C ASP A 78 -12.10 -4.60 4.86
N ASN A 79 -12.57 -4.51 6.11
CA ASN A 79 -11.70 -4.41 7.28
C ASN A 79 -10.85 -5.65 7.48
N ASP A 80 -11.42 -6.85 7.34
CA ASP A 80 -10.70 -8.12 7.43
C ASP A 80 -9.63 -8.24 6.34
N SER A 81 -9.97 -7.86 5.12
CA SER A 81 -9.05 -7.84 3.98
C SER A 81 -7.89 -6.88 4.21
N LEU A 82 -8.17 -5.69 4.73
CA LEU A 82 -7.17 -4.67 5.03
C LEU A 82 -6.25 -5.10 6.17
N GLN A 83 -6.79 -5.72 7.22
CA GLN A 83 -6.00 -6.28 8.32
C GLN A 83 -5.11 -7.44 7.86
N ALA A 84 -5.61 -8.32 7.00
CA ALA A 84 -4.82 -9.42 6.42
C ALA A 84 -3.67 -8.86 5.57
N PHE A 85 -3.95 -7.85 4.74
CA PHE A 85 -2.93 -7.15 3.95
C PHE A 85 -1.88 -6.49 4.85
N PHE A 86 -2.30 -5.79 5.90
CA PHE A 86 -1.38 -5.17 6.86
C PHE A 86 -0.46 -6.19 7.54
N LYS A 87 -0.99 -7.35 7.95
CA LYS A 87 -0.18 -8.45 8.51
C LYS A 87 0.85 -8.94 7.51
N LEU A 88 0.43 -9.18 6.27
CA LEU A 88 1.31 -9.63 5.19
C LEU A 88 2.46 -8.64 4.95
N VAL A 89 2.13 -7.36 4.82
CA VAL A 89 3.11 -6.28 4.60
C VAL A 89 4.11 -6.21 5.76
N ASN A 90 3.63 -6.26 7.01
CA ASN A 90 4.53 -6.24 8.16
C ASN A 90 5.42 -7.48 8.24
N MET A 91 4.89 -8.67 8.01
CA MET A 91 5.69 -9.91 8.03
C MET A 91 6.78 -9.92 6.95
N GLN A 92 6.44 -9.46 5.75
CA GLN A 92 7.35 -9.58 4.61
C GLN A 92 8.29 -8.38 4.46
N TRP A 93 7.84 -7.18 4.80
CA TRP A 93 8.51 -5.94 4.42
C TRP A 93 8.96 -5.05 5.59
N ASN A 94 8.70 -5.42 6.85
CA ASN A 94 9.12 -4.63 8.00
C ASN A 94 10.66 -4.59 8.11
N ASP A 95 11.33 -5.70 7.82
CA ASP A 95 12.78 -5.77 7.78
C ASP A 95 13.33 -5.03 6.54
N ILE A 96 14.21 -4.05 6.79
CA ILE A 96 14.84 -3.24 5.73
C ILE A 96 15.68 -4.10 4.77
N ALA A 97 16.26 -5.20 5.25
CA ALA A 97 17.03 -6.11 4.42
C ALA A 97 16.14 -6.83 3.39
N ARG A 98 14.90 -7.14 3.75
CA ARG A 98 13.93 -7.75 2.83
C ARG A 98 13.49 -6.81 1.73
N ARG A 99 13.52 -5.50 1.97
CA ARG A 99 13.19 -4.46 0.98
C ARG A 99 14.33 -4.14 0.02
N SER A 100 15.53 -4.62 0.29
CA SER A 100 16.66 -4.51 -0.64
C SER A 100 16.41 -5.40 -1.85
N ILE A 101 16.51 -4.85 -3.05
CA ILE A 101 16.32 -5.55 -4.32
C ILE A 101 17.60 -5.72 -5.11
N GLY A 102 18.67 -5.05 -4.72
CA GLY A 102 19.94 -5.11 -5.42
C GLY A 102 20.94 -4.10 -4.88
N PHE A 103 21.93 -3.82 -5.69
CA PHE A 103 23.05 -2.93 -5.36
C PHE A 103 23.24 -1.90 -6.45
N ILE A 104 23.63 -0.67 -6.08
CA ILE A 104 24.02 0.34 -7.05
C ILE A 104 25.33 -0.12 -7.71
N ASP A 105 25.27 -0.25 -9.03
CA ASP A 105 26.43 -0.58 -9.87
C ASP A 105 27.13 0.71 -10.31
N TRP A 106 26.37 1.67 -10.78
CA TRP A 106 26.89 2.94 -11.23
C TRP A 106 25.89 4.07 -11.01
N ALA A 107 26.32 5.15 -10.38
CA ALA A 107 25.54 6.35 -10.17
C ALA A 107 26.45 7.58 -10.31
N PRO A 108 26.45 8.26 -11.46
CA PRO A 108 27.19 9.50 -11.65
C PRO A 108 26.57 10.63 -10.83
N ARG A 109 27.27 11.73 -10.73
CA ARG A 109 26.69 12.93 -10.14
C ARG A 109 25.50 13.40 -10.97
N VAL A 110 24.46 13.86 -10.28
CA VAL A 110 23.34 14.52 -10.92
C VAL A 110 23.86 15.74 -11.68
N SER A 111 23.53 15.83 -12.95
CA SER A 111 23.89 16.96 -13.80
C SER A 111 22.66 17.82 -14.02
N ILE A 112 22.78 19.12 -13.75
CA ILE A 112 21.74 20.13 -13.96
C ILE A 112 22.11 20.93 -15.21
N ASP A 113 21.13 21.45 -15.90
CA ASP A 113 21.32 22.23 -17.13
C ASP A 113 22.04 21.46 -18.26
N VAL A 114 21.62 20.23 -18.47
CA VAL A 114 22.14 19.43 -19.58
C VAL A 114 21.36 19.78 -20.84
N ASP A 115 22.08 20.17 -21.88
CA ASP A 115 21.59 20.59 -23.20
C ASP A 115 20.82 21.94 -23.19
N ASP A 116 20.50 22.45 -24.36
CA ASP A 116 19.75 23.70 -24.59
C ASP A 116 18.31 23.68 -24.02
N ARG A 117 17.90 22.53 -23.49
CA ARG A 117 16.55 22.29 -22.92
C ARG A 117 16.50 22.33 -21.40
N HIS A 118 17.63 22.58 -20.72
CA HIS A 118 17.73 22.70 -19.26
C HIS A 118 17.22 21.49 -18.47
N TYR A 119 17.51 20.27 -18.94
CA TYR A 119 17.14 19.05 -18.24
C TYR A 119 18.07 18.74 -17.07
N THR A 120 17.51 18.14 -16.05
CA THR A 120 18.29 17.45 -15.00
C THR A 120 18.53 16.02 -15.45
N ARG A 121 19.82 15.60 -15.48
CA ARG A 121 20.20 14.21 -15.71
C ARG A 121 20.45 13.54 -14.38
N ASP A 122 19.54 12.64 -13.98
CA ASP A 122 19.71 11.74 -12.86
C ASP A 122 19.58 10.30 -13.38
N ILE A 123 20.73 9.68 -13.62
CA ILE A 123 20.83 8.34 -14.24
C ILE A 123 21.66 7.47 -13.32
N GLY A 124 21.18 6.27 -13.08
CA GLY A 124 21.94 5.27 -12.35
C GLY A 124 21.62 3.86 -12.84
N THR A 125 22.57 2.96 -12.69
CA THR A 125 22.36 1.54 -12.92
C THR A 125 22.49 0.77 -11.62
N PHE A 126 21.73 -0.29 -11.48
CA PHE A 126 21.81 -1.17 -10.33
C PHE A 126 21.73 -2.63 -10.77
N GLU A 127 22.41 -3.49 -10.03
CA GLU A 127 22.36 -4.93 -10.21
C GLU A 127 21.28 -5.50 -9.29
N LEU A 128 20.33 -6.24 -9.87
CA LEU A 128 19.29 -6.95 -9.10
C LEU A 128 19.93 -8.13 -8.34
N ASP A 129 19.45 -8.35 -7.12
CA ASP A 129 19.83 -9.53 -6.34
C ASP A 129 19.24 -10.80 -6.98
N PRO A 130 20.05 -11.65 -7.62
CA PRO A 130 19.55 -12.83 -8.34
C PRO A 130 18.83 -13.84 -7.41
N GLN A 131 19.13 -13.81 -6.10
CA GLN A 131 18.47 -14.68 -5.14
C GLN A 131 17.00 -14.33 -4.93
N LYS A 132 16.66 -13.05 -5.03
CA LYS A 132 15.28 -12.55 -4.82
C LYS A 132 14.42 -12.68 -6.07
N PHE A 133 15.04 -12.84 -7.23
CA PHE A 133 14.34 -12.90 -8.52
C PHE A 133 14.44 -14.27 -9.20
N LYS A 134 14.74 -15.32 -8.44
CA LYS A 134 14.86 -16.70 -8.97
C LYS A 134 13.60 -17.20 -9.66
N GLU A 135 12.43 -16.79 -9.20
CA GLU A 135 11.14 -17.21 -9.76
C GLU A 135 10.77 -16.51 -11.07
N PHE A 136 11.57 -15.51 -11.48
CA PHE A 136 11.39 -14.79 -12.75
C PHE A 136 12.48 -15.16 -13.77
N PRO A 137 12.51 -16.41 -14.28
CA PRO A 137 13.68 -16.95 -15.01
C PRO A 137 13.92 -16.34 -16.40
N ARG A 138 13.11 -15.41 -16.88
CA ARG A 138 13.18 -14.92 -18.27
C ARG A 138 13.35 -13.42 -18.47
N GLN A 139 13.55 -12.65 -17.46
CA GLN A 139 14.06 -11.29 -17.69
C GLN A 139 15.58 -11.36 -17.81
N ARG A 140 16.06 -11.39 -19.05
CA ARG A 140 17.46 -11.08 -19.35
C ARG A 140 17.80 -9.83 -18.56
N ARG A 141 18.92 -9.87 -17.81
CA ARG A 141 19.44 -8.80 -16.95
C ARG A 141 18.86 -7.44 -17.34
N PRO A 142 17.94 -6.84 -16.59
CA PRO A 142 17.46 -5.52 -16.90
C PRO A 142 18.59 -4.54 -16.54
N THR A 143 19.43 -4.29 -17.50
CA THR A 143 20.25 -3.11 -17.54
C THR A 143 19.28 -2.00 -17.96
N TRP A 144 19.21 -0.95 -17.19
CA TRP A 144 18.56 0.34 -17.48
C TRP A 144 17.22 0.60 -16.80
N CYS A 145 17.26 1.34 -15.71
CA CYS A 145 16.19 2.26 -15.36
C CYS A 145 16.74 3.68 -15.53
N VAL A 146 16.23 4.39 -16.52
CA VAL A 146 16.50 5.82 -16.72
C VAL A 146 15.37 6.58 -16.08
N PHE A 147 15.63 7.34 -15.02
CA PHE A 147 14.68 8.33 -14.50
C PHE A 147 15.07 9.68 -15.06
N VAL A 148 14.23 10.23 -15.92
CA VAL A 148 14.30 11.62 -16.37
C VAL A 148 13.14 12.35 -15.70
N SER A 149 13.45 13.21 -14.73
CA SER A 149 12.44 14.09 -14.14
C SER A 149 12.49 15.44 -14.83
N PRO A 150 11.40 15.91 -15.45
CA PRO A 150 11.31 17.29 -15.89
C PRO A 150 11.27 18.22 -14.66
N LEU A 151 12.01 19.33 -14.75
CA LEU A 151 11.87 20.43 -13.78
C LEU A 151 10.49 21.06 -13.99
N SER A 152 9.64 21.01 -12.96
CA SER A 152 8.41 21.80 -12.85
C SER A 152 8.69 23.11 -12.12
#